data_f489e5c7006865e64a0c2a3ffbae2265
#
_entry.id   f489e5c7006865e64a0c2a3ffbae2265
#
_cell.length_a   1.000
_cell.length_b   1.000
_cell.length_c   1.000
_cell.angle_alpha   90.00
_cell.angle_beta   90.00
_cell.angle_gamma   90.00
#
_symmetry.space_group_name_H-M   'P 1'
#
loop_
_entity.id
_entity.type
_entity.pdbx_description
1 polymer ?
#
loop_
_entity_poly.entity_id
_entity_poly.type
_entity_poly.pdbx_seq_one_letter_code
_entity_poly.pdbx_strand_id
1 'polypeptide(L)'
;EWVGPWNDLAFGFHKITKFYYGPGFHEPSSALECSINLDAYNELDNDLKSIIKNASEAENTKMLSEFTAANIDAQQKLVNDHGVIIRNFPKDVFDLMMSLSNEVVAETASEGKLNKDIYDSWNKFKENAIKRSPFNEHGYTNLSNNI
;
A
#
# COMPACT_ATOMS: atom_id res chain seq x y z
N GLU A 1 10.81 -5.47 5.59
CA GLU A 1 9.57 -4.92 5.06
C GLU A 1 8.91 -5.93 4.13
N TRP A 2 7.59 -6.04 4.20
CA TRP A 2 6.75 -6.91 3.36
C TRP A 2 5.37 -6.25 3.20
N VAL A 3 4.28 -7.01 3.14
CA VAL A 3 2.94 -6.45 2.84
C VAL A 3 2.26 -5.86 4.07
N GLY A 4 2.36 -6.54 5.23
CA GLY A 4 1.74 -6.07 6.46
C GLY A 4 1.72 -7.10 7.58
N PRO A 5 1.15 -6.79 8.76
CA PRO A 5 1.21 -7.61 9.96
C PRO A 5 0.82 -9.08 9.79
N TRP A 6 -0.15 -9.37 8.95
CA TRP A 6 -0.60 -10.74 8.69
C TRP A 6 0.51 -11.57 8.02
N ASN A 7 1.12 -11.03 6.97
CA ASN A 7 2.23 -11.69 6.28
C ASN A 7 3.47 -11.75 7.17
N ASP A 8 3.79 -10.66 7.89
CA ASP A 8 4.96 -10.59 8.77
C ASP A 8 4.90 -11.60 9.92
N LEU A 9 3.70 -11.81 10.48
CA LEU A 9 3.44 -12.86 11.46
C LEU A 9 3.65 -14.25 10.84
N ALA A 10 3.10 -14.51 9.65
CA ALA A 10 3.21 -15.79 8.95
C ALA A 10 4.67 -16.14 8.60
N PHE A 11 5.45 -15.15 8.18
CA PHE A 11 6.89 -15.34 7.92
C PHE A 11 7.74 -15.42 9.19
N GLY A 12 7.18 -15.07 10.34
CA GLY A 12 7.88 -15.19 11.61
C GLY A 12 8.93 -14.12 11.86
N PHE A 13 8.78 -12.91 11.30
CA PHE A 13 9.72 -11.79 11.46
C PHE A 13 9.89 -11.38 12.92
N HIS A 14 8.86 -11.56 13.75
CA HIS A 14 8.91 -11.37 15.21
C HIS A 14 10.00 -12.20 15.91
N LYS A 15 10.51 -13.27 15.27
CA LYS A 15 11.59 -14.09 15.82
C LYS A 15 12.97 -13.46 15.71
N ILE A 16 13.12 -12.51 14.77
CA ILE A 16 14.40 -11.87 14.46
C ILE A 16 14.44 -10.38 14.78
N THR A 17 13.29 -9.73 14.99
CA THR A 17 13.18 -8.31 15.36
C THR A 17 12.11 -8.10 16.43
N LYS A 18 12.34 -7.11 17.30
CA LYS A 18 11.40 -6.72 18.36
C LYS A 18 10.63 -5.45 18.02
N PHE A 19 11.12 -4.65 17.08
CA PHE A 19 10.53 -3.36 16.76
C PHE A 19 9.82 -3.41 15.42
N TYR A 20 8.62 -2.85 15.38
CA TYR A 20 7.79 -2.75 14.20
C TYR A 20 7.44 -1.29 13.96
N TYR A 21 7.98 -0.71 12.90
CA TYR A 21 7.79 0.69 12.57
C TYR A 21 6.74 0.86 11.49
N GLY A 22 5.84 1.85 11.68
CA GLY A 22 4.82 2.23 10.71
C GLY A 22 4.42 3.70 10.88
N PRO A 23 3.62 4.23 9.96
CA PRO A 23 3.29 3.68 8.65
C PRO A 23 4.52 3.60 7.72
N GLY A 24 4.46 2.77 6.68
CA GLY A 24 5.48 2.74 5.63
C GLY A 24 5.50 4.07 4.87
N PHE A 25 6.67 4.72 4.79
CA PHE A 25 6.79 6.02 4.14
C PHE A 25 6.74 5.93 2.61
N HIS A 26 7.28 4.86 2.06
CA HIS A 26 7.42 4.61 0.62
C HIS A 26 6.21 3.89 0.04
N GLU A 27 5.57 3.03 0.81
CA GLU A 27 4.48 2.18 0.36
C GLU A 27 3.44 1.99 1.48
N PRO A 28 2.58 3.00 1.74
CA PRO A 28 1.58 2.91 2.80
C PRO A 28 0.45 1.92 2.50
N SER A 29 0.33 1.48 1.25
CA SER A 29 -0.59 0.44 0.78
C SER A 29 -0.02 -0.22 -0.48
N SER A 30 -0.40 -1.47 -0.75
CA SER A 30 0.04 -2.21 -1.92
C SER A 30 -1.01 -2.19 -3.03
N ALA A 31 -0.57 -1.97 -4.27
CA ALA A 31 -1.37 -2.20 -5.46
C ALA A 31 -0.89 -3.49 -6.13
N LEU A 32 -1.71 -4.53 -6.07
CA LEU A 32 -1.41 -5.81 -6.71
C LEU A 32 -2.03 -5.87 -8.10
N GLU A 33 -1.41 -6.67 -8.97
CA GLU A 33 -1.86 -6.85 -10.34
C GLU A 33 -1.98 -8.32 -10.71
N CYS A 34 -2.87 -8.60 -11.66
CA CYS A 34 -2.95 -9.88 -12.34
C CYS A 34 -2.45 -9.68 -13.78
N SER A 35 -1.20 -10.03 -14.02
CA SER A 35 -0.60 -9.92 -15.36
C SER A 35 -0.83 -11.18 -16.16
N ILE A 36 -1.30 -11.04 -17.40
CA ILE A 36 -1.53 -12.15 -18.31
C ILE A 36 -0.75 -11.90 -19.60
N ASN A 37 -0.08 -12.93 -20.11
CA ASN A 37 0.56 -12.83 -21.42
C ASN A 37 -0.46 -12.42 -22.49
N LEU A 38 -0.14 -11.40 -23.27
CA LEU A 38 -1.09 -10.79 -24.20
C LEU A 38 -1.55 -11.75 -25.30
N ASP A 39 -0.64 -12.58 -25.82
CA ASP A 39 -0.99 -13.55 -26.88
C ASP A 39 -1.93 -14.61 -26.32
N ALA A 40 -1.60 -15.18 -25.15
CA ALA A 40 -2.45 -16.13 -24.45
C ALA A 40 -3.83 -15.53 -24.12
N TYR A 41 -3.89 -14.27 -23.68
CA TYR A 41 -5.15 -13.58 -23.44
C TYR A 41 -5.97 -13.38 -24.72
N ASN A 42 -5.32 -13.07 -25.83
CA ASN A 42 -5.98 -12.85 -27.12
C ASN A 42 -6.59 -14.13 -27.71
N GLU A 43 -6.00 -15.31 -27.41
CA GLU A 43 -6.53 -16.62 -27.81
C GLU A 43 -7.83 -17.03 -27.10
N LEU A 44 -8.11 -16.40 -25.94
CA LEU A 44 -9.35 -16.67 -25.20
C LEU A 44 -10.56 -16.09 -25.94
N ASP A 45 -11.69 -16.80 -25.83
CA ASP A 45 -12.97 -16.24 -26.25
C ASP A 45 -13.48 -15.14 -25.30
N ASN A 46 -14.52 -14.44 -25.72
CA ASN A 46 -15.04 -13.31 -24.97
C ASN A 46 -15.63 -13.72 -23.61
N ASP A 47 -16.16 -14.92 -23.49
CA ASP A 47 -16.75 -15.41 -22.24
C ASP A 47 -15.64 -15.64 -21.20
N LEU A 48 -14.55 -16.27 -21.60
CA LEU A 48 -13.39 -16.47 -20.73
C LEU A 48 -12.72 -15.13 -20.33
N LYS A 49 -12.59 -14.20 -21.27
CA LYS A 49 -12.11 -12.83 -20.97
C LYS A 49 -12.99 -12.13 -19.94
N SER A 50 -14.32 -12.27 -20.07
CA SER A 50 -15.28 -11.71 -19.12
C SER A 50 -15.19 -12.37 -17.74
N ILE A 51 -15.00 -13.70 -17.70
CA ILE A 51 -14.78 -14.42 -16.43
C ILE A 51 -13.54 -13.92 -15.72
N ILE A 52 -12.40 -13.81 -16.42
CA ILE A 52 -11.15 -13.29 -15.84
C ILE A 52 -11.34 -11.89 -15.27
N LYS A 53 -11.96 -11.00 -16.04
CA LYS A 53 -12.24 -9.63 -15.58
C LYS A 53 -13.09 -9.61 -14.31
N ASN A 54 -14.22 -10.30 -14.31
CA ASN A 54 -15.14 -10.31 -13.18
C ASN A 54 -14.52 -10.99 -11.93
N ALA A 55 -13.75 -12.06 -12.13
CA ALA A 55 -13.03 -12.72 -11.04
C ALA A 55 -11.97 -11.80 -10.41
N SER A 56 -11.22 -11.07 -11.23
CA SER A 56 -10.22 -10.11 -10.76
C SER A 56 -10.87 -8.96 -9.97
N GLU A 57 -12.00 -8.43 -10.43
CA GLU A 57 -12.74 -7.38 -9.71
C GLU A 57 -13.31 -7.89 -8.38
N ALA A 58 -13.84 -9.10 -8.35
CA ALA A 58 -14.35 -9.73 -7.13
C ALA A 58 -13.24 -10.01 -6.13
N GLU A 59 -12.11 -10.55 -6.58
CA GLU A 59 -10.96 -10.84 -5.73
C GLU A 59 -10.32 -9.57 -5.19
N ASN A 60 -10.25 -8.48 -5.96
CA ASN A 60 -9.76 -7.19 -5.47
C ASN A 60 -10.54 -6.71 -4.24
N THR A 61 -11.88 -6.77 -4.29
CA THR A 61 -12.72 -6.36 -3.16
C THR A 61 -12.60 -7.30 -1.96
N LYS A 62 -12.60 -8.60 -2.21
CA LYS A 62 -12.48 -9.63 -1.19
C LYS A 62 -11.13 -9.55 -0.48
N MET A 63 -10.03 -9.49 -1.24
CA MET A 63 -8.68 -9.44 -0.69
C MET A 63 -8.48 -8.20 0.19
N LEU A 64 -8.94 -7.02 -0.24
CA LEU A 64 -8.85 -5.81 0.56
C LEU A 64 -9.54 -5.98 1.93
N SER A 65 -10.73 -6.57 1.93
CA SER A 65 -11.49 -6.82 3.15
C SER A 65 -10.80 -7.83 4.08
N GLU A 66 -10.30 -8.93 3.51
CA GLU A 66 -9.60 -9.97 4.25
C GLU A 66 -8.29 -9.44 4.86
N PHE A 67 -7.47 -8.73 4.09
CA PHE A 67 -6.23 -8.14 4.59
C PHE A 67 -6.48 -7.11 5.68
N THR A 68 -7.49 -6.27 5.52
CA THR A 68 -7.85 -5.29 6.54
C THR A 68 -8.19 -5.97 7.87
N ALA A 69 -9.03 -6.99 7.86
CA ALA A 69 -9.40 -7.72 9.06
C ALA A 69 -8.23 -8.53 9.64
N ALA A 70 -7.53 -9.31 8.81
CA ALA A 70 -6.45 -10.17 9.23
C ALA A 70 -5.23 -9.40 9.77
N ASN A 71 -4.95 -8.20 9.23
CA ASN A 71 -3.87 -7.35 9.73
C ASN A 71 -4.14 -6.86 11.15
N ILE A 72 -5.40 -6.57 11.51
CA ILE A 72 -5.77 -6.15 12.88
C ILE A 72 -5.46 -7.30 13.86
N ASP A 73 -5.95 -8.50 13.56
CA ASP A 73 -5.73 -9.67 14.41
C ASP A 73 -4.25 -10.06 14.52
N ALA A 74 -3.53 -10.01 13.40
CA ALA A 74 -2.11 -10.33 13.37
C ALA A 74 -1.28 -9.32 14.16
N GLN A 75 -1.59 -8.03 14.06
CA GLN A 75 -0.92 -6.99 14.83
C GLN A 75 -1.12 -7.20 16.34
N GLN A 76 -2.35 -7.54 16.76
CA GLN A 76 -2.63 -7.85 18.17
C GLN A 76 -1.81 -9.06 18.64
N LYS A 77 -1.70 -10.12 17.85
CA LYS A 77 -0.87 -11.29 18.17
C LYS A 77 0.60 -10.95 18.25
N LEU A 78 1.12 -10.17 17.30
CA LEU A 78 2.52 -9.72 17.32
C LEU A 78 2.85 -9.00 18.63
N VAL A 79 1.95 -8.14 19.12
CA VAL A 79 2.15 -7.39 20.37
C VAL A 79 1.95 -8.28 21.59
N ASN A 80 0.80 -8.98 21.69
CA ASN A 80 0.37 -9.65 22.92
C ASN A 80 1.09 -10.99 23.13
N ASP A 81 1.30 -11.77 22.05
CA ASP A 81 1.83 -13.12 22.14
C ASP A 81 3.35 -13.17 21.90
N HIS A 82 3.87 -12.22 21.11
CA HIS A 82 5.29 -12.22 20.69
C HIS A 82 6.09 -11.04 21.24
N GLY A 83 5.45 -10.10 21.94
CA GLY A 83 6.14 -8.97 22.58
C GLY A 83 6.74 -7.97 21.61
N VAL A 84 6.21 -7.87 20.39
CA VAL A 84 6.64 -6.88 19.40
C VAL A 84 6.23 -5.49 19.84
N ILE A 85 7.13 -4.53 19.72
CA ILE A 85 6.94 -3.14 20.10
C ILE A 85 6.66 -2.31 18.84
N ILE A 86 5.44 -1.82 18.71
CA ILE A 86 5.04 -0.94 17.61
C ILE A 86 5.53 0.49 17.88
N ARG A 87 6.10 1.12 16.88
CA ARG A 87 6.62 2.50 16.93
C ARG A 87 6.34 3.24 15.65
N ASN A 88 6.23 4.56 15.76
CA ASN A 88 6.26 5.45 14.61
C ASN A 88 7.71 5.91 14.37
N PHE A 89 8.02 6.23 13.11
CA PHE A 89 9.28 6.93 12.82
C PHE A 89 9.32 8.28 13.52
N PRO A 90 10.47 8.70 14.05
CA PRO A 90 10.67 10.09 14.47
C PRO A 90 10.36 11.04 13.31
N LYS A 91 9.75 12.18 13.63
CA LYS A 91 9.27 13.10 12.59
C LYS A 91 10.38 13.59 11.65
N ASP A 92 11.53 13.93 12.19
CA ASP A 92 12.72 14.37 11.44
C ASP A 92 13.22 13.29 10.47
N VAL A 93 13.22 12.02 10.91
CA VAL A 93 13.58 10.88 10.07
C VAL A 93 12.56 10.69 8.95
N PHE A 94 11.26 10.74 9.27
CA PHE A 94 10.20 10.60 8.29
C PHE A 94 10.25 11.73 7.24
N ASP A 95 10.41 12.98 7.68
CA ASP A 95 10.52 14.16 6.81
C ASP A 95 11.72 14.04 5.85
N LEU A 96 12.87 13.58 6.36
CA LEU A 96 14.05 13.36 5.52
C LEU A 96 13.82 12.26 4.47
N MET A 97 13.25 11.12 4.87
CA MET A 97 12.92 10.03 3.95
C MET A 97 11.95 10.50 2.84
N MET A 98 10.93 11.29 3.20
CA MET A 98 9.99 11.86 2.23
C MET A 98 10.67 12.85 1.27
N SER A 99 11.57 13.69 1.77
CA SER A 99 12.33 14.62 0.93
C SER A 99 13.19 13.88 -0.09
N LEU A 100 13.99 12.92 0.36
CA LEU A 100 14.85 12.12 -0.51
C LEU A 100 14.03 11.28 -1.52
N SER A 101 12.92 10.71 -1.10
CA SER A 101 12.02 9.99 -2.00
C SER A 101 11.48 10.89 -3.11
N ASN A 102 11.08 12.13 -2.78
CA ASN A 102 10.61 13.08 -3.79
C ASN A 102 11.73 13.49 -4.78
N GLU A 103 12.98 13.63 -4.30
CA GLU A 103 14.14 13.90 -5.16
C GLU A 103 14.36 12.75 -6.16
N VAL A 104 14.43 11.51 -5.69
CA VAL A 104 14.64 10.33 -6.55
C VAL A 104 13.51 10.16 -7.57
N VAL A 105 12.26 10.38 -7.15
CA VAL A 105 11.12 10.30 -8.08
C VAL A 105 11.18 11.40 -9.14
N ALA A 106 11.61 12.63 -8.77
CA ALA A 106 11.78 13.72 -9.70
C ALA A 106 12.94 13.48 -10.70
N GLU A 107 14.05 12.90 -10.23
CA GLU A 107 15.16 12.48 -11.10
C GLU A 107 14.67 11.44 -12.13
N THR A 108 14.00 10.37 -11.70
CA THR A 108 13.43 9.35 -12.59
C THR A 108 12.45 9.96 -13.60
N ALA A 109 11.62 10.92 -13.18
CA ALA A 109 10.71 11.62 -14.07
C ALA A 109 11.42 12.43 -15.16
N SER A 110 12.66 12.87 -14.92
CA SER A 110 13.46 13.65 -15.87
C SER A 110 14.15 12.82 -16.94
N GLU A 111 14.23 11.50 -16.81
CA GLU A 111 14.97 10.61 -17.71
C GLU A 111 14.34 10.47 -19.12
N GLY A 112 13.08 10.87 -19.30
CA GLY A 112 12.43 10.79 -20.60
C GLY A 112 10.99 11.27 -20.62
N LYS A 113 10.47 11.46 -21.83
CA LYS A 113 9.10 11.95 -22.01
C LYS A 113 8.05 11.05 -21.37
N LEU A 114 8.17 9.74 -21.51
CA LEU A 114 7.21 8.79 -20.96
C LEU A 114 7.22 8.85 -19.43
N ASN A 115 8.41 8.87 -18.82
CA ASN A 115 8.56 8.98 -17.35
C ASN A 115 7.90 10.26 -16.84
N LYS A 116 8.13 11.38 -17.55
CA LYS A 116 7.53 12.67 -17.22
C LYS A 116 6.00 12.64 -17.34
N ASP A 117 5.47 12.10 -18.42
CA ASP A 117 4.01 12.03 -18.65
C ASP A 117 3.32 11.20 -17.55
N ILE A 118 3.94 10.08 -17.15
CA ILE A 118 3.45 9.22 -16.04
C ILE A 118 3.49 10.01 -14.73
N TYR A 119 4.63 10.65 -14.42
CA TYR A 119 4.80 11.42 -13.19
C TYR A 119 3.79 12.57 -13.10
N ASP A 120 3.62 13.36 -14.16
CA ASP A 120 2.71 14.50 -14.19
C ASP A 120 1.25 14.05 -13.93
N SER A 121 0.84 12.93 -14.55
CA SER A 121 -0.50 12.36 -14.35
C SER A 121 -0.70 11.89 -12.91
N TRP A 122 0.27 11.14 -12.37
CA TRP A 122 0.24 10.63 -11.00
C TRP A 122 0.26 11.78 -9.98
N ASN A 123 1.18 12.73 -10.13
CA ASN A 123 1.32 13.83 -9.17
C ASN A 123 0.09 14.72 -9.12
N LYS A 124 -0.52 15.00 -10.27
CA LYS A 124 -1.79 15.73 -10.34
C LYS A 124 -2.91 15.02 -9.56
N PHE A 125 -3.01 13.71 -9.71
CA PHE A 125 -3.99 12.92 -8.94
C PHE A 125 -3.67 12.94 -7.45
N LYS A 126 -2.41 12.68 -7.06
CA LYS A 126 -1.92 12.71 -5.68
C LYS A 126 -2.25 14.03 -4.98
N GLU A 127 -1.95 15.18 -5.61
CA GLU A 127 -2.26 16.49 -5.04
C GLU A 127 -3.76 16.68 -4.76
N ASN A 128 -4.61 16.25 -5.69
CA ASN A 128 -6.06 16.33 -5.52
C ASN A 128 -6.57 15.38 -4.43
N ALA A 129 -6.02 14.17 -4.36
CA ALA A 129 -6.35 13.19 -3.33
C ALA A 129 -5.98 13.71 -1.92
N ILE A 130 -4.78 14.31 -1.77
CA ILE A 130 -4.34 14.93 -0.51
C ILE A 130 -5.28 16.07 -0.10
N LYS A 131 -5.67 16.96 -1.03
CA LYS A 131 -6.64 18.03 -0.75
C LYS A 131 -8.00 17.50 -0.31
N ARG A 132 -8.39 16.32 -0.79
CA ARG A 132 -9.66 15.67 -0.46
C ARG A 132 -9.60 14.90 0.87
N SER A 133 -8.42 14.42 1.28
CA SER A 133 -8.26 13.52 2.42
C SER A 133 -8.84 14.01 3.76
N PRO A 134 -8.84 15.32 4.10
CA PRO A 134 -9.52 15.80 5.30
C PRO A 134 -11.05 15.64 5.31
N PHE A 135 -11.65 15.30 4.17
CA PHE A 135 -13.11 15.17 3.99
C PHE A 135 -13.57 13.72 3.74
N ASN A 136 -12.69 12.74 3.98
CA ASN A 136 -12.97 11.31 3.85
C ASN A 136 -12.64 10.57 5.16
N GLU A 137 -12.40 9.25 5.08
CA GLU A 137 -12.08 8.39 6.23
C GLU A 137 -10.90 8.91 7.06
N HIS A 138 -9.88 9.49 6.41
CA HIS A 138 -8.74 10.06 7.12
C HIS A 138 -9.16 11.26 7.99
N GLY A 139 -9.97 12.16 7.45
CA GLY A 139 -10.52 13.28 8.21
C GLY A 139 -11.40 12.82 9.36
N TYR A 140 -12.26 11.82 9.13
CA TYR A 140 -13.09 11.23 10.17
C TYR A 140 -12.23 10.61 11.29
N THR A 141 -11.24 9.81 10.95
CA THR A 141 -10.35 9.18 11.93
C THR A 141 -9.61 10.22 12.77
N ASN A 142 -9.09 11.28 12.15
CA ASN A 142 -8.38 12.33 12.86
C ASN A 142 -9.30 13.10 13.83
N LEU A 143 -10.55 13.32 13.46
CA LEU A 143 -11.52 14.00 14.33
C LEU A 143 -12.00 13.09 15.46
N SER A 144 -12.26 11.82 15.18
CA SER A 144 -12.76 10.85 16.17
C SER A 144 -11.72 10.45 17.21
N ASN A 145 -10.44 10.43 16.87
CA ASN A 145 -9.35 10.10 17.81
C ASN A 145 -9.02 11.25 18.79
N ASN A 146 -9.63 12.42 18.61
CA ASN A 146 -9.51 13.56 19.54
C ASN A 146 -10.66 13.65 20.55
N ILE A 147 -11.51 12.63 20.63
CA ILE A 147 -12.57 12.46 21.61
C ILE A 147 -12.11 11.47 22.68
#